data_87fcd19bc2884d9d201b873dd834430c
#
_entry.id   87fcd19bc2884d9d201b873dd834430c
#
_cell.length_a   1.000
_cell.length_b   1.000
_cell.length_c   1.000
_cell.angle_alpha   90.00
_cell.angle_beta   90.00
_cell.angle_gamma   90.00
#
_symmetry.space_group_name_H-M   'P 1'
#
loop_
_entity.id
_entity.type
_entity.pdbx_description
1 polymer ?
#
loop_
_entity_poly.entity_id
_entity_poly.type
_entity_poly.pdbx_seq_one_letter_code
_entity_poly.pdbx_strand_id
1 'polypeptide(L)'
;MNLKKGLRTRSEEEDLLSSFIVSELSKISGGHYEPQPLTEEVSAETIYADDPWIDLVDERINFVSSSKQKPKVVFPGAFNPVHSGHRKMEKIAKDMTGSKVYFEVCIQNVDKPPMSYKHVKDTLDQFEQSDCWVLTKAGKFPEKAEIFKGCTFVIGADTLLRMFDERFYASKNEMHREFEIFNENDNNFLVFGREYQGKFYTLEDISIPKHIITRFQGINKTQFSDSSSSSNIRKEKSE
;
A
#
# COMPACT_ATOMS: atom_id res chain seq x y z
N MET A 1 -21.80 -7.78 -10.54
CA MET A 1 -23.17 -7.46 -11.01
C MET A 1 -23.24 -5.99 -11.37
N ASN A 2 -23.74 -5.64 -12.56
CA ASN A 2 -23.91 -4.26 -12.99
C ASN A 2 -25.42 -3.98 -13.10
N LEU A 3 -25.95 -3.16 -12.18
CA LEU A 3 -27.34 -2.76 -12.22
C LEU A 3 -27.60 -1.72 -13.32
N LYS A 4 -28.68 -1.86 -14.06
CA LYS A 4 -29.08 -0.88 -15.09
C LYS A 4 -29.58 0.38 -14.41
N LYS A 5 -28.96 1.53 -14.68
CA LYS A 5 -29.35 2.82 -14.13
C LYS A 5 -30.78 3.21 -14.54
N GLY A 6 -31.54 3.72 -13.58
CA GLY A 6 -32.87 4.29 -13.82
C GLY A 6 -34.02 3.29 -13.93
N LEU A 7 -33.79 1.99 -13.71
CA LEU A 7 -34.86 0.98 -13.67
C LEU A 7 -35.48 0.81 -12.29
N ARG A 8 -34.76 1.19 -11.23
CA ARG A 8 -35.15 0.98 -9.83
C ARG A 8 -34.85 2.22 -9.01
N THR A 9 -35.58 2.37 -7.91
CA THR A 9 -35.19 3.29 -6.85
C THR A 9 -33.96 2.77 -6.10
N ARG A 10 -33.29 3.65 -5.36
CA ARG A 10 -32.13 3.28 -4.56
C ARG A 10 -32.45 2.16 -3.55
N SER A 11 -33.63 2.23 -2.91
CA SER A 11 -34.06 1.20 -1.96
C SER A 11 -34.23 -0.16 -2.62
N GLU A 12 -34.86 -0.21 -3.80
CA GLU A 12 -35.01 -1.44 -4.57
C GLU A 12 -33.66 -2.03 -5.03
N GLU A 13 -32.67 -1.19 -5.35
CA GLU A 13 -31.32 -1.63 -5.68
C GLU A 13 -30.60 -2.19 -4.45
N GLU A 14 -30.74 -1.55 -3.28
CA GLU A 14 -30.16 -2.01 -2.01
C GLU A 14 -30.77 -3.36 -1.57
N ASP A 15 -32.08 -3.53 -1.70
CA ASP A 15 -32.78 -4.78 -1.37
C ASP A 15 -32.36 -5.92 -2.31
N LEU A 16 -32.24 -5.63 -3.59
CA LEU A 16 -31.80 -6.60 -4.60
C LEU A 16 -30.36 -7.06 -4.35
N LEU A 17 -29.46 -6.11 -4.08
CA LEU A 17 -28.06 -6.41 -3.75
C LEU A 17 -27.94 -7.21 -2.45
N SER A 18 -28.71 -6.84 -1.43
CA SER A 18 -28.72 -7.54 -0.14
C SER A 18 -29.20 -8.97 -0.30
N SER A 19 -30.28 -9.20 -1.05
CA SER A 19 -30.81 -10.52 -1.37
C SER A 19 -29.79 -11.37 -2.11
N PHE A 20 -29.07 -10.81 -3.08
CA PHE A 20 -28.03 -11.48 -3.82
C PHE A 20 -26.84 -11.87 -2.91
N ILE A 21 -26.36 -10.94 -2.07
CA ILE A 21 -25.25 -11.21 -1.12
C ILE A 21 -25.63 -12.32 -0.15
N VAL A 22 -26.85 -12.29 0.41
CA VAL A 22 -27.33 -13.36 1.31
C VAL A 22 -27.38 -14.71 0.61
N SER A 23 -27.80 -14.74 -0.66
CA SER A 23 -27.81 -15.97 -1.45
C SER A 23 -26.40 -16.54 -1.63
N GLU A 24 -25.43 -15.71 -2.00
CA GLU A 24 -24.05 -16.16 -2.18
C GLU A 24 -23.42 -16.64 -0.86
N LEU A 25 -23.64 -15.94 0.23
CA LEU A 25 -23.20 -16.36 1.57
C LEU A 25 -23.85 -17.67 1.99
N SER A 26 -25.15 -17.86 1.70
CA SER A 26 -25.86 -19.10 1.99
C SER A 26 -25.26 -20.28 1.23
N LYS A 27 -24.94 -20.13 -0.06
CA LYS A 27 -24.26 -21.18 -0.84
C LYS A 27 -22.92 -21.58 -0.24
N ILE A 28 -22.10 -20.60 0.17
CA ILE A 28 -20.77 -20.84 0.78
C ILE A 28 -20.91 -21.59 2.11
N SER A 29 -21.94 -21.27 2.90
CA SER A 29 -22.19 -21.92 4.22
C SER A 29 -22.94 -23.26 4.13
N GLY A 30 -23.23 -23.74 2.93
CA GLY A 30 -24.01 -24.97 2.73
C GLY A 30 -25.50 -24.82 2.98
N GLY A 31 -25.99 -23.59 3.10
CA GLY A 31 -27.41 -23.24 3.24
C GLY A 31 -28.10 -23.10 1.88
N HIS A 32 -29.41 -22.89 1.94
CA HIS A 32 -30.23 -22.63 0.76
C HIS A 32 -31.05 -21.35 0.98
N TYR A 33 -30.81 -20.35 0.16
CA TYR A 33 -31.57 -19.10 0.12
C TYR A 33 -31.85 -18.74 -1.34
N GLU A 34 -33.12 -18.57 -1.70
CA GLU A 34 -33.51 -18.14 -3.05
C GLU A 34 -33.47 -16.64 -3.13
N PRO A 35 -32.62 -16.05 -3.98
CA PRO A 35 -32.57 -14.61 -4.15
C PRO A 35 -33.79 -14.11 -4.93
N GLN A 36 -34.07 -12.81 -4.83
CA GLN A 36 -35.03 -12.16 -5.72
C GLN A 36 -34.61 -12.38 -7.19
N PRO A 37 -35.57 -12.57 -8.11
CA PRO A 37 -35.27 -12.73 -9.53
C PRO A 37 -34.47 -11.54 -10.07
N LEU A 38 -33.35 -11.83 -10.70
CA LEU A 38 -32.49 -10.84 -11.36
C LEU A 38 -32.82 -10.82 -12.85
N THR A 39 -33.02 -9.63 -13.39
CA THR A 39 -33.17 -9.40 -14.84
C THR A 39 -31.84 -9.07 -15.49
N GLU A 40 -30.80 -8.81 -14.68
CA GLU A 40 -29.46 -8.50 -15.11
C GLU A 40 -28.61 -9.75 -15.16
N GLU A 41 -27.65 -9.74 -16.09
CA GLU A 41 -26.65 -10.79 -16.20
C GLU A 41 -25.67 -10.71 -15.03
N VAL A 42 -25.47 -11.81 -14.30
CA VAL A 42 -24.53 -11.93 -13.19
C VAL A 42 -23.37 -12.79 -13.67
N SER A 43 -22.17 -12.22 -13.68
CA SER A 43 -20.93 -12.98 -13.82
C SER A 43 -20.31 -13.19 -12.44
N ALA A 44 -19.90 -14.40 -12.14
CA ALA A 44 -19.17 -14.75 -10.93
C ALA A 44 -17.78 -15.26 -11.33
N GLU A 45 -16.76 -14.73 -10.67
CA GLU A 45 -15.39 -15.17 -10.77
C GLU A 45 -14.92 -15.62 -9.39
N THR A 46 -14.42 -16.86 -9.28
CA THR A 46 -13.81 -17.35 -8.03
C THR A 46 -12.31 -17.39 -8.19
N ILE A 47 -11.61 -16.65 -7.33
CA ILE A 47 -10.16 -16.64 -7.26
C ILE A 47 -9.76 -17.25 -5.93
N TYR A 48 -9.03 -18.36 -5.98
CA TYR A 48 -8.49 -19.01 -4.78
C TYR A 48 -7.18 -18.35 -4.40
N ALA A 49 -7.05 -18.02 -3.10
CA ALA A 49 -5.81 -17.53 -2.54
C ALA A 49 -4.77 -18.65 -2.49
N ASP A 50 -3.51 -18.31 -2.72
CA ASP A 50 -2.38 -19.23 -2.57
C ASP A 50 -1.94 -19.37 -1.11
N ASP A 51 -1.20 -20.44 -0.81
CA ASP A 51 -0.73 -20.72 0.55
C ASP A 51 0.10 -19.58 1.15
N PRO A 52 1.05 -18.94 0.42
CA PRO A 52 1.80 -17.80 0.97
C PRO A 52 0.93 -16.62 1.38
N TRP A 53 -0.15 -16.36 0.64
CA TRP A 53 -1.10 -15.32 1.03
C TRP A 53 -1.84 -15.70 2.32
N ILE A 54 -2.31 -16.93 2.41
CA ILE A 54 -3.02 -17.45 3.59
C ILE A 54 -2.09 -17.37 4.80
N ASP A 55 -0.83 -17.82 4.66
CA ASP A 55 0.18 -17.75 5.71
C ASP A 55 0.46 -16.33 6.19
N LEU A 56 0.48 -15.36 5.26
CA LEU A 56 0.66 -13.95 5.61
C LEU A 56 -0.56 -13.38 6.34
N VAL A 57 -1.78 -13.69 5.88
CA VAL A 57 -3.02 -13.23 6.51
C VAL A 57 -3.16 -13.79 7.92
N ASP A 58 -2.82 -15.07 8.11
CA ASP A 58 -2.85 -15.77 9.39
C ASP A 58 -1.62 -15.47 10.29
N GLU A 59 -0.74 -14.57 9.85
CA GLU A 59 0.47 -14.14 10.60
C GLU A 59 1.47 -15.28 10.88
N ARG A 60 1.41 -16.36 10.10
CA ARG A 60 2.39 -17.44 10.16
C ARG A 60 3.74 -17.04 9.57
N ILE A 61 3.73 -16.06 8.68
CA ILE A 61 4.93 -15.41 8.10
C ILE A 61 4.77 -13.89 8.14
N ASN A 62 5.89 -13.18 8.16
CA ASN A 62 5.90 -11.71 8.25
C ASN A 62 5.79 -11.02 6.88
N PHE A 63 6.19 -11.69 5.80
CA PHE A 63 6.09 -11.16 4.44
C PHE A 63 6.12 -12.29 3.39
N VAL A 64 5.57 -12.00 2.22
CA VAL A 64 5.74 -12.79 0.99
C VAL A 64 6.64 -12.00 0.04
N SER A 65 7.54 -12.67 -0.66
CA SER A 65 8.49 -12.00 -1.58
C SER A 65 8.56 -12.69 -2.93
N SER A 66 8.69 -11.91 -4.00
CA SER A 66 8.98 -12.41 -5.36
C SER A 66 10.39 -12.99 -5.49
N SER A 67 11.26 -12.80 -4.50
CA SER A 67 12.66 -13.24 -4.52
C SER A 67 13.05 -13.89 -3.21
N LYS A 68 13.98 -14.87 -3.28
CA LYS A 68 14.58 -15.50 -2.09
C LYS A 68 15.62 -14.60 -1.39
N GLN A 69 16.06 -13.51 -2.03
CA GLN A 69 17.02 -12.60 -1.44
C GLN A 69 16.34 -11.68 -0.43
N LYS A 70 17.02 -11.43 0.70
CA LYS A 70 16.55 -10.46 1.69
C LYS A 70 16.53 -9.05 1.08
N PRO A 71 15.41 -8.32 1.16
CA PRO A 71 15.34 -6.92 0.72
C PRO A 71 16.35 -6.05 1.47
N LYS A 72 17.16 -5.28 0.72
CA LYS A 72 18.07 -4.25 1.25
C LYS A 72 17.51 -2.84 1.03
N VAL A 73 16.67 -2.68 0.02
CA VAL A 73 15.96 -1.42 -0.27
C VAL A 73 14.49 -1.75 -0.46
N VAL A 74 13.64 -1.12 0.33
CA VAL A 74 12.19 -1.35 0.35
C VAL A 74 11.48 -0.05 -0.01
N PHE A 75 10.57 -0.12 -0.97
CA PHE A 75 9.76 1.01 -1.42
C PHE A 75 8.28 0.78 -1.08
N PRO A 76 7.81 1.26 0.08
CA PRO A 76 6.41 1.13 0.47
C PRO A 76 5.49 2.00 -0.38
N GLY A 77 4.39 1.43 -0.86
CA GLY A 77 3.41 2.18 -1.63
C GLY A 77 2.14 1.39 -1.93
N ALA A 78 1.08 2.11 -2.31
CA ALA A 78 -0.16 1.47 -2.75
C ALA A 78 -0.11 1.03 -4.22
N PHE A 79 0.75 1.64 -5.03
CA PHE A 79 0.97 1.36 -6.46
C PHE A 79 -0.33 1.17 -7.26
N ASN A 80 -1.28 2.04 -7.05
CA ASN A 80 -2.59 1.96 -7.69
C ASN A 80 -2.90 3.25 -8.50
N PRO A 81 -2.43 3.35 -9.77
CA PRO A 81 -1.46 2.44 -10.42
C PRO A 81 0.02 2.77 -10.13
N VAL A 82 0.92 1.90 -10.57
CA VAL A 82 2.35 2.24 -10.77
C VAL A 82 2.44 3.32 -11.85
N HIS A 83 3.31 4.31 -11.68
CA HIS A 83 3.50 5.42 -12.63
C HIS A 83 4.97 5.85 -12.76
N SER A 84 5.25 6.76 -13.70
CA SER A 84 6.60 7.23 -14.01
C SER A 84 7.36 7.76 -12.79
N GLY A 85 6.69 8.44 -11.87
CA GLY A 85 7.30 8.90 -10.62
C GLY A 85 7.83 7.76 -9.76
N HIS A 86 7.08 6.66 -9.61
CA HIS A 86 7.55 5.47 -8.90
C HIS A 86 8.80 4.87 -9.56
N ARG A 87 8.81 4.76 -10.90
CA ARG A 87 9.93 4.21 -11.66
C ARG A 87 11.19 5.09 -11.55
N LYS A 88 11.03 6.41 -11.55
CA LYS A 88 12.15 7.34 -11.32
C LYS A 88 12.73 7.20 -9.91
N MET A 89 11.86 7.12 -8.88
CA MET A 89 12.29 6.91 -7.49
C MET A 89 13.04 5.60 -7.34
N GLU A 90 12.50 4.50 -7.90
CA GLU A 90 13.16 3.20 -7.93
C GLU A 90 14.55 3.27 -8.54
N LYS A 91 14.66 3.86 -9.75
CA LYS A 91 15.94 3.98 -10.45
C LYS A 91 16.97 4.74 -9.62
N ILE A 92 16.61 5.91 -9.08
CA ILE A 92 17.52 6.72 -8.27
C ILE A 92 17.95 5.95 -7.02
N ALA A 93 17.02 5.30 -6.32
CA ALA A 93 17.32 4.51 -5.14
C ALA A 93 18.27 3.34 -5.46
N LYS A 94 18.04 2.66 -6.58
CA LYS A 94 18.94 1.59 -7.08
C LYS A 94 20.33 2.11 -7.40
N ASP A 95 20.44 3.24 -8.09
CA ASP A 95 21.72 3.84 -8.46
C ASP A 95 22.50 4.30 -7.21
N MET A 96 21.83 4.86 -6.20
CA MET A 96 22.45 5.32 -4.96
C MET A 96 22.90 4.20 -4.04
N THR A 97 22.13 3.12 -3.97
CA THR A 97 22.37 2.02 -3.01
C THR A 97 23.14 0.83 -3.62
N GLY A 98 23.21 0.76 -4.94
CA GLY A 98 23.73 -0.40 -5.67
C GLY A 98 22.93 -1.68 -5.45
N SER A 99 21.71 -1.59 -4.94
CA SER A 99 20.87 -2.72 -4.55
C SER A 99 19.54 -2.75 -5.30
N LYS A 100 18.94 -3.94 -5.43
CA LYS A 100 17.60 -4.07 -5.97
C LYS A 100 16.59 -3.41 -5.03
N VAL A 101 15.64 -2.69 -5.61
CA VAL A 101 14.51 -2.10 -4.88
C VAL A 101 13.35 -3.08 -4.89
N TYR A 102 12.75 -3.29 -3.74
CA TYR A 102 11.56 -4.12 -3.56
C TYR A 102 10.35 -3.22 -3.34
N PHE A 103 9.38 -3.25 -4.25
CA PHE A 103 8.09 -2.59 -4.07
C PHE A 103 7.33 -3.29 -2.95
N GLU A 104 7.03 -2.60 -1.87
CA GLU A 104 6.30 -3.18 -0.75
C GLU A 104 4.83 -2.76 -0.81
N VAL A 105 3.96 -3.75 -0.88
CA VAL A 105 2.50 -3.58 -0.82
C VAL A 105 2.02 -4.08 0.53
N CYS A 106 1.50 -3.16 1.34
CA CYS A 106 0.88 -3.50 2.61
C CYS A 106 -0.58 -3.91 2.38
N ILE A 107 -0.93 -5.16 2.74
CA ILE A 107 -2.29 -5.69 2.56
C ILE A 107 -3.27 -5.19 3.62
N GLN A 108 -2.76 -4.66 4.74
CA GLN A 108 -3.57 -4.13 5.83
C GLN A 108 -3.13 -2.70 6.17
N ASN A 109 -3.90 -1.72 5.73
CA ASN A 109 -3.65 -0.32 6.06
C ASN A 109 -4.40 0.06 7.34
N VAL A 110 -3.80 0.94 8.17
CA VAL A 110 -4.39 1.40 9.44
C VAL A 110 -5.76 2.05 9.23
N ASP A 111 -5.94 2.77 8.12
CA ASP A 111 -7.13 3.58 7.84
C ASP A 111 -8.11 2.96 6.82
N LYS A 112 -7.89 1.71 6.40
CA LYS A 112 -8.69 1.08 5.34
C LYS A 112 -8.95 -0.40 5.63
N PRO A 113 -10.05 -0.98 5.12
CA PRO A 113 -10.23 -2.41 5.15
C PRO A 113 -9.05 -3.15 4.51
N PRO A 114 -8.73 -4.37 4.96
CA PRO A 114 -7.70 -5.20 4.34
C PRO A 114 -7.97 -5.36 2.84
N MET A 115 -6.90 -5.39 2.04
CA MET A 115 -7.01 -5.63 0.61
C MET A 115 -7.47 -7.08 0.36
N SER A 116 -8.40 -7.27 -0.58
CA SER A 116 -8.74 -8.61 -1.04
C SER A 116 -7.58 -9.24 -1.82
N TYR A 117 -7.51 -10.57 -1.85
CA TYR A 117 -6.52 -11.30 -2.64
C TYR A 117 -6.52 -10.88 -4.12
N LYS A 118 -7.73 -10.74 -4.71
CA LYS A 118 -7.88 -10.23 -6.08
C LYS A 118 -7.22 -8.87 -6.26
N HIS A 119 -7.48 -7.92 -5.37
CA HIS A 119 -6.92 -6.57 -5.46
C HIS A 119 -5.39 -6.57 -5.37
N VAL A 120 -4.83 -7.41 -4.50
CA VAL A 120 -3.38 -7.56 -4.40
C VAL A 120 -2.82 -8.17 -5.68
N LYS A 121 -3.45 -9.21 -6.21
CA LYS A 121 -3.03 -9.81 -7.48
C LYS A 121 -3.05 -8.79 -8.62
N ASP A 122 -4.15 -8.03 -8.77
CA ASP A 122 -4.26 -6.95 -9.77
C ASP A 122 -3.17 -5.87 -9.58
N THR A 123 -2.73 -5.63 -8.33
CA THR A 123 -1.63 -4.71 -8.03
C THR A 123 -0.29 -5.30 -8.43
N LEU A 124 -0.05 -6.58 -8.14
CA LEU A 124 1.21 -7.26 -8.48
C LEU A 124 1.37 -7.47 -9.98
N ASP A 125 0.29 -7.68 -10.71
CA ASP A 125 0.28 -7.86 -12.17
C ASP A 125 0.75 -6.59 -12.94
N GLN A 126 0.85 -5.44 -12.26
CA GLN A 126 1.41 -4.21 -12.83
C GLN A 126 2.94 -4.18 -12.81
N PHE A 127 3.59 -5.03 -12.01
CA PHE A 127 5.04 -5.11 -11.96
C PHE A 127 5.59 -5.92 -13.12
N GLU A 128 6.73 -5.48 -13.62
CA GLU A 128 7.44 -6.20 -14.67
C GLU A 128 8.11 -7.46 -14.11
N GLN A 129 8.44 -8.41 -14.96
CA GLN A 129 9.10 -9.65 -14.56
C GLN A 129 10.46 -9.42 -13.87
N SER A 130 11.12 -8.29 -14.18
CA SER A 130 12.39 -7.88 -13.58
C SER A 130 12.24 -7.23 -12.21
N ASP A 131 11.02 -6.81 -11.83
CA ASP A 131 10.74 -6.13 -10.58
C ASP A 131 10.79 -7.11 -9.39
N CYS A 132 11.25 -6.59 -8.27
CA CYS A 132 11.12 -7.29 -7.00
C CYS A 132 10.01 -6.66 -6.18
N TRP A 133 9.19 -7.49 -5.56
CA TRP A 133 8.13 -7.02 -4.67
C TRP A 133 8.05 -7.85 -3.39
N VAL A 134 7.47 -7.25 -2.37
CA VAL A 134 7.13 -7.90 -1.10
C VAL A 134 5.72 -7.51 -0.67
N LEU A 135 4.99 -8.45 -0.07
CA LEU A 135 3.71 -8.20 0.60
C LEU A 135 3.91 -8.26 2.10
N THR A 136 3.31 -7.34 2.84
CA THR A 136 3.32 -7.32 4.31
C THR A 136 1.95 -7.01 4.87
N LYS A 137 1.77 -7.25 6.19
CA LYS A 137 0.65 -6.70 6.99
C LYS A 137 1.06 -5.48 7.80
N ALA A 138 2.34 -5.09 7.77
CA ALA A 138 2.88 -4.00 8.55
C ALA A 138 2.33 -2.65 8.06
N GLY A 139 1.39 -2.08 8.80
CA GLY A 139 0.75 -0.80 8.45
C GLY A 139 1.62 0.41 8.78
N LYS A 140 2.43 0.31 9.84
CA LYS A 140 3.31 1.39 10.33
C LYS A 140 4.77 1.13 9.99
N PHE A 141 5.57 2.20 9.88
CA PHE A 141 7.01 2.10 9.60
C PHE A 141 7.82 1.38 10.70
N PRO A 142 7.54 1.56 12.00
CA PRO A 142 8.16 0.74 13.04
C PRO A 142 7.98 -0.77 12.83
N GLU A 143 6.78 -1.21 12.46
CA GLU A 143 6.50 -2.62 12.14
C GLU A 143 7.30 -3.09 10.92
N LYS A 144 7.39 -2.25 9.87
CA LYS A 144 8.22 -2.55 8.70
C LYS A 144 9.71 -2.64 9.06
N ALA A 145 10.19 -1.79 9.97
CA ALA A 145 11.56 -1.78 10.44
C ALA A 145 11.93 -3.08 11.17
N GLU A 146 10.98 -3.66 11.92
CA GLU A 146 11.18 -4.98 12.53
C GLU A 146 11.34 -6.10 11.52
N ILE A 147 10.55 -6.06 10.44
CA ILE A 147 10.60 -7.07 9.37
C ILE A 147 11.87 -6.91 8.54
N PHE A 148 12.22 -5.68 8.18
CA PHE A 148 13.30 -5.36 7.24
C PHE A 148 14.48 -4.67 7.93
N LYS A 149 15.08 -5.34 8.93
CA LYS A 149 16.25 -4.83 9.65
C LYS A 149 17.43 -4.56 8.70
N GLY A 150 18.06 -3.41 8.85
CA GLY A 150 19.21 -2.96 8.06
C GLY A 150 18.85 -2.51 6.64
N CYS A 151 17.57 -2.35 6.31
CA CYS A 151 17.18 -1.89 4.98
C CYS A 151 17.12 -0.36 4.89
N THR A 152 17.15 0.14 3.65
CA THR A 152 16.83 1.53 3.30
C THR A 152 15.40 1.59 2.76
N PHE A 153 14.57 2.43 3.39
CA PHE A 153 13.23 2.72 2.89
C PHE A 153 13.24 3.87 1.88
N VAL A 154 12.51 3.71 0.78
CA VAL A 154 12.29 4.74 -0.24
C VAL A 154 10.93 5.35 -0.01
N ILE A 155 10.85 6.63 0.33
CA ILE A 155 9.59 7.29 0.67
C ILE A 155 9.46 8.68 0.04
N GLY A 156 8.23 9.14 -0.16
CA GLY A 156 7.94 10.53 -0.47
C GLY A 156 7.88 11.40 0.78
N ALA A 157 8.13 12.70 0.64
CA ALA A 157 7.99 13.67 1.72
C ALA A 157 6.58 13.71 2.31
N ASP A 158 5.53 13.46 1.50
CA ASP A 158 4.15 13.30 1.94
C ASP A 158 3.95 12.12 2.90
N THR A 159 4.63 11.00 2.64
CA THR A 159 4.65 9.85 3.54
C THR A 159 5.38 10.17 4.84
N LEU A 160 6.51 10.89 4.76
CA LEU A 160 7.27 11.31 5.93
C LEU A 160 6.47 12.27 6.81
N LEU A 161 5.74 13.23 6.22
CA LEU A 161 4.83 14.11 6.95
C LEU A 161 3.78 13.32 7.74
N ARG A 162 3.19 12.30 7.12
CA ARG A 162 2.20 11.44 7.80
C ARG A 162 2.84 10.58 8.89
N MET A 163 4.05 10.11 8.69
CA MET A 163 4.78 9.30 9.66
C MET A 163 5.02 10.08 10.97
N PHE A 164 5.29 11.38 10.89
CA PHE A 164 5.49 12.26 12.04
C PHE A 164 4.25 13.02 12.49
N ASP A 165 3.08 12.68 11.98
CA ASP A 165 1.82 13.28 12.43
C ASP A 165 1.42 12.73 13.80
N GLU A 166 1.54 13.58 14.83
CA GLU A 166 1.26 13.22 16.22
C GLU A 166 -0.15 12.66 16.45
N ARG A 167 -1.11 12.94 15.53
CA ARG A 167 -2.50 12.42 15.64
C ARG A 167 -2.60 10.90 15.57
N PHE A 168 -1.58 10.22 15.05
CA PHE A 168 -1.53 8.76 14.95
C PHE A 168 -0.89 8.08 16.15
N TYR A 169 -0.52 8.85 17.20
CA TYR A 169 0.16 8.36 18.40
C TYR A 169 -0.57 8.87 19.65
N ALA A 170 -0.50 8.14 20.76
CA ALA A 170 -1.10 8.59 22.00
C ALA A 170 -0.37 9.83 22.58
N SER A 171 0.91 9.99 22.27
CA SER A 171 1.69 11.19 22.61
C SER A 171 2.94 11.32 21.74
N LYS A 172 3.52 12.54 21.73
CA LYS A 172 4.81 12.81 21.08
C LYS A 172 5.95 11.93 21.65
N ASN A 173 5.94 11.68 22.94
CA ASN A 173 6.94 10.84 23.60
C ASN A 173 6.81 9.38 23.17
N GLU A 174 5.60 8.90 22.96
CA GLU A 174 5.36 7.56 22.42
C GLU A 174 5.85 7.45 20.99
N MET A 175 5.48 8.41 20.13
CA MET A 175 5.98 8.50 18.76
C MET A 175 7.52 8.45 18.70
N HIS A 176 8.21 9.22 19.54
CA HIS A 176 9.67 9.20 19.60
C HIS A 176 10.23 7.84 20.02
N ARG A 177 9.59 7.18 20.98
CA ARG A 177 10.00 5.83 21.42
C ARG A 177 9.78 4.78 20.33
N GLU A 178 8.64 4.84 19.63
CA GLU A 178 8.42 3.92 18.51
C GLU A 178 9.47 4.07 17.40
N PHE A 179 10.02 5.28 17.21
CA PHE A 179 11.01 5.53 16.15
C PHE A 179 12.46 5.21 16.54
N GLU A 180 12.77 4.92 17.81
CA GLU A 180 14.08 4.39 18.21
C GLU A 180 14.43 3.09 17.47
N ILE A 181 13.41 2.32 17.07
CA ILE A 181 13.57 1.10 16.29
C ILE A 181 14.39 1.30 15.02
N PHE A 182 14.37 2.51 14.42
CA PHE A 182 15.15 2.80 13.22
C PHE A 182 16.65 2.84 13.51
N ASN A 183 17.05 3.25 14.72
CA ASN A 183 18.42 3.17 15.20
C ASN A 183 18.77 1.75 15.58
N GLU A 184 17.93 1.07 16.34
CA GLU A 184 18.14 -0.29 16.82
C GLU A 184 18.29 -1.30 15.68
N ASN A 185 17.49 -1.14 14.62
CA ASN A 185 17.50 -2.02 13.46
C ASN A 185 18.35 -1.50 12.29
N ASP A 186 19.10 -0.40 12.46
CA ASP A 186 19.98 0.21 11.44
C ASP A 186 19.25 0.53 10.12
N ASN A 187 17.97 0.99 10.23
CA ASN A 187 17.21 1.38 9.07
C ASN A 187 17.54 2.79 8.62
N ASN A 188 17.55 3.01 7.30
CA ASN A 188 17.78 4.31 6.69
C ASN A 188 16.62 4.68 5.75
N PHE A 189 16.52 5.96 5.38
CA PHE A 189 15.45 6.49 4.55
C PHE A 189 16.00 7.37 3.43
N LEU A 190 15.59 7.09 2.18
CA LEU A 190 15.73 8.02 1.05
C LEU A 190 14.42 8.76 0.87
N VAL A 191 14.44 10.07 1.08
CA VAL A 191 13.25 10.92 1.08
C VAL A 191 13.19 11.74 -0.21
N PHE A 192 12.19 11.49 -1.02
CA PHE A 192 11.95 12.18 -2.29
C PHE A 192 10.99 13.35 -2.11
N GLY A 193 11.31 14.49 -2.71
CA GLY A 193 10.42 15.64 -2.70
C GLY A 193 9.07 15.32 -3.33
N ARG A 194 7.98 15.84 -2.73
CA ARG A 194 6.62 15.51 -3.15
C ARG A 194 5.70 16.72 -3.00
N GLU A 195 4.78 16.88 -3.95
CA GLU A 195 3.66 17.79 -3.78
C GLU A 195 2.60 17.17 -2.86
N TYR A 196 2.20 17.90 -1.83
CA TYR A 196 1.15 17.53 -0.90
C TYR A 196 0.31 18.76 -0.54
N GLN A 197 -1.01 18.69 -0.72
CA GLN A 197 -1.94 19.80 -0.44
C GLN A 197 -1.55 21.13 -1.11
N GLY A 198 -1.09 21.07 -2.37
CA GLY A 198 -0.72 22.26 -3.15
C GLY A 198 0.64 22.88 -2.82
N LYS A 199 1.44 22.25 -1.94
CA LYS A 199 2.79 22.69 -1.62
C LYS A 199 3.78 21.54 -1.88
N PHE A 200 4.95 21.89 -2.44
CA PHE A 200 6.04 20.93 -2.63
C PHE A 200 6.87 20.87 -1.34
N TYR A 201 7.03 19.66 -0.81
CA TYR A 201 7.81 19.38 0.39
C TYR A 201 9.07 18.58 0.05
N THR A 202 10.14 18.90 0.77
CA THR A 202 11.41 18.16 0.76
C THR A 202 11.73 17.72 2.20
N LEU A 203 12.84 17.02 2.40
CA LEU A 203 13.29 16.62 3.73
C LEU A 203 13.51 17.83 4.65
N GLU A 204 14.04 18.93 4.09
CA GLU A 204 14.36 20.15 4.82
C GLU A 204 13.13 20.89 5.35
N ASP A 205 11.97 20.65 4.76
CA ASP A 205 10.69 21.23 5.21
C ASP A 205 10.06 20.49 6.39
N ILE A 206 10.63 19.34 6.82
CA ILE A 206 10.03 18.42 7.78
C ILE A 206 10.85 18.35 9.05
N SER A 207 10.20 18.58 10.19
CA SER A 207 10.86 18.48 11.49
C SER A 207 11.02 17.03 11.91
N ILE A 208 12.25 16.54 11.94
CA ILE A 208 12.60 15.18 12.35
C ILE A 208 13.19 15.19 13.75
N PRO A 209 12.84 14.24 14.62
CA PRO A 209 13.45 14.08 15.93
C PRO A 209 14.98 13.93 15.82
N LYS A 210 15.72 14.68 16.64
CA LYS A 210 17.20 14.77 16.55
C LYS A 210 17.90 13.42 16.66
N HIS A 211 17.36 12.47 17.43
CA HIS A 211 17.96 11.16 17.68
C HIS A 211 17.94 10.23 16.47
N ILE A 212 17.06 10.50 15.48
CA ILE A 212 16.94 9.68 14.26
C ILE A 212 17.26 10.46 12.97
N ILE A 213 17.53 11.78 13.04
CA ILE A 213 17.71 12.62 11.85
C ILE A 213 18.78 12.10 10.90
N THR A 214 19.83 11.48 11.42
CA THR A 214 20.94 10.92 10.63
C THR A 214 20.52 9.71 9.78
N ARG A 215 19.34 9.15 10.04
CA ARG A 215 18.77 8.03 9.26
C ARG A 215 18.11 8.49 7.97
N PHE A 216 17.89 9.78 7.78
CA PHE A 216 17.15 10.34 6.64
C PHE A 216 18.08 11.08 5.70
N GLN A 217 18.03 10.72 4.42
CA GLN A 217 18.75 11.39 3.35
C GLN A 217 17.74 11.94 2.34
N GLY A 218 17.76 13.25 2.13
CA GLY A 218 16.91 13.94 1.15
C GLY A 218 17.46 13.78 -0.27
N ILE A 219 16.58 13.54 -1.22
CA ILE A 219 16.88 13.61 -2.65
C ILE A 219 16.53 15.01 -3.12
N ASN A 220 17.52 15.74 -3.61
CA ASN A 220 17.34 17.14 -3.97
C ASN A 220 16.45 17.30 -5.23
N LYS A 221 15.85 18.48 -5.39
CA LYS A 221 14.91 18.80 -6.46
C LYS A 221 15.50 18.68 -7.86
N THR A 222 16.81 18.86 -8.01
CA THR A 222 17.50 18.72 -9.30
C THR A 222 17.66 17.26 -9.71
N GLN A 223 17.74 16.34 -8.76
CA GLN A 223 17.79 14.89 -8.99
C GLN A 223 16.41 14.29 -9.22
N PHE A 224 15.41 14.80 -8.52
CA PHE A 224 14.03 14.34 -8.63
C PHE A 224 13.02 15.48 -8.53
N SER A 225 12.25 15.67 -9.61
CA SER A 225 11.09 16.56 -9.63
C SER A 225 10.01 15.86 -10.46
N ASP A 226 8.97 15.36 -9.80
CA ASP A 226 7.84 14.69 -10.45
C ASP A 226 6.55 15.04 -9.72
N SER A 227 5.56 15.54 -10.47
CA SER A 227 4.23 15.89 -9.96
C SER A 227 3.22 14.76 -10.13
N SER A 228 3.63 13.61 -10.70
CA SER A 228 2.72 12.47 -10.92
C SER A 228 2.22 11.92 -9.59
N SER A 229 0.92 11.69 -9.50
CA SER A 229 0.32 10.99 -8.36
C SER A 229 -0.69 9.96 -8.83
N SER A 230 -0.73 8.81 -8.16
CA SER A 230 -1.74 7.77 -8.45
C SER A 230 -3.17 8.29 -8.33
N SER A 231 -3.40 9.27 -7.46
CA SER A 231 -4.72 9.90 -7.29
C SER A 231 -5.14 10.73 -8.50
N ASN A 232 -4.22 11.51 -9.08
CA ASN A 232 -4.50 12.29 -10.29
C ASN A 232 -4.77 11.38 -11.49
N ILE A 233 -3.94 10.35 -11.66
CA ILE A 233 -4.11 9.37 -12.75
C ILE A 233 -5.46 8.63 -12.65
N ARG A 234 -5.94 8.32 -11.43
CA ARG A 234 -7.28 7.71 -11.28
C ARG A 234 -8.41 8.65 -11.62
N LYS A 235 -8.29 9.94 -11.32
CA LYS A 235 -9.30 10.95 -11.69
C LYS A 235 -9.43 11.09 -13.21
N GLU A 236 -8.28 11.18 -13.91
CA GLU A 236 -8.25 11.27 -15.38
C GLU A 236 -8.85 10.04 -16.09
N LYS A 237 -8.79 8.86 -15.46
CA LYS A 237 -9.39 7.63 -16.01
C LYS A 237 -10.89 7.47 -15.69
N SER A 238 -11.44 8.29 -14.80
CA SER A 238 -12.83 8.23 -14.36
C SER A 238 -13.72 9.27 -15.07
N GLU A 239 -13.13 10.18 -15.85
CA GLU A 239 -13.76 11.12 -16.77
C GLU A 239 -13.84 10.53 -18.18
#